data_6e9f5e6494ca09d7dd4b0bb8105c010b
#
_entry.id   6e9f5e6494ca09d7dd4b0bb8105c010b
#
_cell.length_a   1.000
_cell.length_b   1.000
_cell.length_c   1.000
_cell.angle_alpha   90.00
_cell.angle_beta   90.00
_cell.angle_gamma   90.00
#
_symmetry.space_group_name_H-M   'P 1'
#
loop_
_entity.id
_entity.type
_entity.pdbx_description
1 polymer ?
#
loop_
_entity_poly.entity_id
_entity_poly.type
_entity_poly.pdbx_seq_one_letter_code
_entity_poly.pdbx_strand_id
1 'polypeptide(L)'
;MGPITTTNLLFYTFSDGEKLIYTDSDGIAQYGTTHILPPDEVSYINLFINGILQPQPLYQVSNGQLILLDNQPPTQGSSIILQFIIIN
;
A
#
# COMPACT_ATOMS: atom_id res chain seq x y z
N MET A 1 -6.50 30.98 10.07
CA MET A 1 -6.25 29.91 9.09
C MET A 1 -6.67 28.58 9.71
N GLY A 2 -7.48 27.81 9.03
CA GLY A 2 -7.90 26.50 9.52
C GLY A 2 -6.81 25.44 9.36
N PRO A 3 -7.02 24.25 9.93
CA PRO A 3 -6.08 23.14 9.76
C PRO A 3 -6.06 22.67 8.30
N ILE A 4 -4.91 22.10 7.91
CA ILE A 4 -4.79 21.47 6.59
C ILE A 4 -5.62 20.20 6.62
N THR A 5 -6.51 20.05 5.64
CA THR A 5 -7.35 18.86 5.53
C THR A 5 -6.61 17.77 4.75
N THR A 6 -6.58 16.58 5.28
CA THR A 6 -5.98 15.43 4.60
C THR A 6 -6.97 14.29 4.52
N THR A 7 -6.82 13.49 3.47
CA THR A 7 -7.55 12.23 3.32
C THR A 7 -6.55 11.10 3.42
N ASN A 8 -6.84 10.11 4.27
CA ASN A 8 -6.04 8.92 4.43
C ASN A 8 -6.84 7.72 3.93
N LEU A 9 -6.30 7.02 2.94
CA LEU A 9 -6.88 5.79 2.43
C LEU A 9 -5.87 4.67 2.66
N LEU A 10 -6.36 3.53 3.14
CA LEU A 10 -5.52 2.38 3.46
C LEU A 10 -5.97 1.19 2.64
N PHE A 11 -5.03 0.60 1.91
CA PHE A 11 -5.23 -0.64 1.19
C PHE A 11 -4.61 -1.76 2.01
N TYR A 12 -5.41 -2.75 2.39
CA TYR A 12 -4.98 -3.87 3.24
C TYR A 12 -4.96 -5.16 2.45
N THR A 13 -3.89 -5.93 2.62
CA THR A 13 -3.81 -7.29 2.13
C THR A 13 -2.86 -8.09 3.03
N PHE A 14 -2.76 -9.39 2.76
CA PHE A 14 -1.85 -10.29 3.48
C PHE A 14 -1.01 -11.06 2.46
N SER A 15 0.25 -11.32 2.83
CA SER A 15 1.12 -12.12 1.98
C SER A 15 0.68 -13.58 1.97
N ASP A 16 0.72 -14.20 0.79
CA ASP A 16 0.54 -15.64 0.64
C ASP A 16 1.87 -16.41 0.75
N GLY A 17 2.96 -15.69 1.00
CA GLY A 17 4.30 -16.27 1.10
C GLY A 17 5.00 -16.49 -0.23
N GLU A 18 4.36 -16.15 -1.34
CA GLU A 18 4.90 -16.46 -2.67
C GLU A 18 4.99 -15.26 -3.60
N LYS A 19 3.96 -14.40 -3.64
CA LYS A 19 3.91 -13.36 -4.66
C LYS A 19 4.54 -12.05 -4.22
N LEU A 20 5.05 -11.31 -5.21
CA LEU A 20 5.63 -9.98 -5.06
C LEU A 20 4.79 -8.90 -5.72
N ILE A 21 3.75 -9.28 -6.47
CA ILE A 21 2.87 -8.35 -7.18
C ILE A 21 1.46 -8.48 -6.62
N TYR A 22 0.92 -7.34 -6.18
CA TYR A 22 -0.42 -7.24 -5.62
C TYR A 22 -1.26 -6.30 -6.47
N THR A 23 -2.54 -6.62 -6.62
CA THR A 23 -3.47 -5.83 -7.43
C THR A 23 -4.70 -5.46 -6.60
N ASP A 24 -5.61 -4.70 -7.19
CA ASP A 24 -6.85 -4.30 -6.52
C ASP A 24 -7.62 -5.50 -5.99
N SER A 25 -7.59 -6.62 -6.70
CA SER A 25 -8.33 -7.82 -6.30
C SER A 25 -7.78 -8.46 -5.02
N ASP A 26 -6.57 -8.11 -4.60
CA ASP A 26 -5.99 -8.60 -3.35
C ASP A 26 -6.45 -7.81 -2.13
N GLY A 27 -7.09 -6.67 -2.34
CA GLY A 27 -7.53 -5.80 -1.26
C GLY A 27 -8.67 -6.40 -0.45
N ILE A 28 -8.64 -6.13 0.86
CA ILE A 28 -9.66 -6.59 1.80
C ILE A 28 -10.60 -5.43 2.09
N ALA A 29 -11.79 -5.47 1.48
CA ALA A 29 -12.74 -4.37 1.53
C ALA A 29 -13.20 -4.02 2.95
N GLN A 30 -13.17 -5.00 3.87
CA GLN A 30 -13.57 -4.79 5.26
C GLN A 30 -12.63 -3.84 6.00
N TYR A 31 -11.37 -3.73 5.56
CA TYR A 31 -10.35 -2.98 6.29
C TYR A 31 -9.99 -1.66 5.63
N GLY A 32 -10.35 -1.45 4.37
CA GLY A 32 -9.97 -0.23 3.69
C GLY A 32 -10.43 -0.16 2.25
N THR A 33 -9.74 0.67 1.46
CA THR A 33 -10.03 0.77 0.02
C THR A 33 -9.61 -0.49 -0.71
N THR A 34 -10.29 -0.78 -1.83
CA THR A 34 -9.94 -1.91 -2.70
C THR A 34 -9.25 -1.46 -3.97
N HIS A 35 -8.81 -0.20 -4.02
CA HIS A 35 -8.11 0.34 -5.19
C HIS A 35 -6.74 0.87 -4.80
N ILE A 36 -5.72 0.42 -5.52
CA ILE A 36 -4.36 0.94 -5.37
C ILE A 36 -4.23 2.16 -6.27
N LEU A 37 -4.07 3.33 -5.63
CA LEU A 37 -4.01 4.60 -6.35
C LEU A 37 -2.62 4.84 -6.94
N PRO A 38 -2.54 5.44 -8.13
CA PRO A 38 -1.24 5.80 -8.71
C PRO A 38 -0.59 6.96 -7.95
N PRO A 39 0.75 7.04 -7.95
CA PRO A 39 1.44 8.11 -7.20
C PRO A 39 1.07 9.52 -7.62
N ASP A 40 0.67 9.74 -8.87
CA ASP A 40 0.32 11.08 -9.35
C ASP A 40 -1.05 11.57 -8.87
N GLU A 41 -1.86 10.71 -8.26
CA GLU A 41 -3.15 11.08 -7.70
C GLU A 41 -3.12 11.34 -6.19
N VAL A 42 -1.98 11.10 -5.54
CA VAL A 42 -1.84 11.25 -4.10
C VAL A 42 -0.62 12.08 -3.76
N SER A 43 -0.60 12.63 -2.54
CA SER A 43 0.53 13.44 -2.06
C SER A 43 1.67 12.56 -1.57
N TYR A 44 1.36 11.52 -0.81
CA TYR A 44 2.35 10.59 -0.24
C TYR A 44 1.82 9.18 -0.24
N ILE A 45 2.74 8.23 -0.37
CA ILE A 45 2.45 6.81 -0.23
C ILE A 45 3.42 6.21 0.78
N ASN A 46 2.90 5.44 1.72
CA ASN A 46 3.71 4.68 2.68
C ASN A 46 3.30 3.22 2.63
N LEU A 47 4.29 2.34 2.64
CA LEU A 47 4.07 0.89 2.70
C LEU A 47 4.52 0.37 4.05
N PHE A 48 3.65 -0.41 4.69
CA PHE A 48 3.95 -1.09 5.95
C PHE A 48 3.82 -2.60 5.75
N ILE A 49 4.84 -3.33 6.18
CA ILE A 49 4.78 -4.80 6.23
C ILE A 49 4.96 -5.19 7.69
N ASN A 50 3.98 -5.90 8.24
CA ASN A 50 3.93 -6.24 9.66
C ASN A 50 4.10 -5.02 10.57
N GLY A 51 3.53 -3.88 10.15
CA GLY A 51 3.61 -2.64 10.91
C GLY A 51 4.91 -1.88 10.75
N ILE A 52 5.85 -2.35 9.95
CA ILE A 52 7.15 -1.71 9.74
C ILE A 52 7.14 -0.94 8.43
N LEU A 53 7.46 0.36 8.51
CA LEU A 53 7.55 1.21 7.33
C LEU A 53 8.68 0.74 6.41
N GLN A 54 8.37 0.58 5.13
CA GLN A 54 9.33 0.11 4.14
C GLN A 54 9.99 1.27 3.41
N PRO A 55 11.30 1.18 3.14
CA PRO A 55 11.98 2.18 2.31
C PRO A 55 11.42 2.20 0.89
N GLN A 56 11.24 3.39 0.33
CA GLN A 56 10.68 3.54 -1.02
C GLN A 56 11.41 2.75 -2.11
N PRO A 57 12.74 2.61 -2.09
CA PRO A 57 13.42 1.80 -3.11
C PRO A 57 13.06 0.33 -3.12
N LEU A 58 12.39 -0.18 -2.09
CA LEU A 58 12.03 -1.60 -1.99
C LEU A 58 10.66 -1.92 -2.58
N TYR A 59 9.93 -0.93 -3.09
CA TYR A 59 8.64 -1.18 -3.71
C TYR A 59 8.32 -0.15 -4.78
N GLN A 60 7.35 -0.50 -5.63
CA GLN A 60 6.87 0.39 -6.69
C GLN A 60 5.35 0.33 -6.72
N VAL A 61 4.71 1.49 -6.81
CA VAL A 61 3.26 1.61 -6.89
C VAL A 61 2.89 2.21 -8.24
N SER A 62 1.91 1.62 -8.88
CA SER A 62 1.29 2.16 -10.07
C SER A 62 -0.22 2.00 -9.96
N ASN A 63 -0.96 2.46 -10.97
CA ASN A 63 -2.42 2.38 -10.93
C ASN A 63 -2.86 0.92 -10.85
N GLY A 64 -3.47 0.55 -9.72
CA GLY A 64 -3.99 -0.79 -9.52
C GLY A 64 -2.96 -1.86 -9.19
N GLN A 65 -1.70 -1.48 -8.91
CA GLN A 65 -0.65 -2.47 -8.73
C GLN A 65 0.40 -2.01 -7.71
N LEU A 66 0.78 -2.95 -6.83
CA LEU A 66 1.93 -2.81 -5.92
C LEU A 66 2.93 -3.91 -6.27
N ILE A 67 4.18 -3.52 -6.49
CA ILE A 67 5.27 -4.45 -6.77
C ILE A 67 6.29 -4.34 -5.65
N LEU A 68 6.59 -5.47 -4.99
CA LEU A 68 7.67 -5.55 -4.01
C LEU A 68 8.96 -5.89 -4.76
N LEU A 69 9.99 -5.06 -4.56
CA LEU A 69 11.25 -5.17 -5.29
C LEU A 69 12.32 -5.96 -4.51
N ASP A 70 11.90 -6.74 -3.53
CA ASP A 70 12.78 -7.60 -2.76
C ASP A 70 13.00 -8.94 -3.49
N ASN A 71 14.08 -9.65 -3.11
CA ASN A 71 14.40 -10.96 -3.67
C ASN A 71 13.44 -12.04 -3.18
N GLN A 72 12.79 -11.83 -2.05
CA GLN A 72 11.90 -12.79 -1.44
C GLN A 72 10.61 -12.15 -1.01
N PRO A 73 9.48 -12.86 -1.15
CA PRO A 73 8.20 -12.34 -0.65
C PRO A 73 8.18 -12.31 0.88
N PRO A 74 7.31 -11.48 1.47
CA PRO A 74 7.09 -11.54 2.91
C PRO A 74 6.58 -12.91 3.33
N THR A 75 6.85 -13.27 4.58
CA THR A 75 6.35 -14.53 5.15
C THR A 75 4.82 -14.60 5.02
N GLN A 76 4.32 -15.80 4.76
CA GLN A 76 2.88 -16.02 4.66
C GLN A 76 2.16 -15.49 5.90
N GLY A 77 1.08 -14.77 5.68
CA GLY A 77 0.29 -14.16 6.75
C GLY A 77 0.77 -12.77 7.18
N SER A 78 1.90 -12.29 6.66
CA SER A 78 2.35 -10.92 6.94
C SER A 78 1.34 -9.91 6.45
N SER A 79 1.01 -8.92 7.29
CA SER A 79 0.14 -7.83 6.87
C SER A 79 0.90 -6.91 5.92
N ILE A 80 0.18 -6.44 4.88
CA ILE A 80 0.71 -5.49 3.91
C ILE A 80 -0.31 -4.36 3.86
N ILE A 81 0.12 -3.16 4.25
CA ILE A 81 -0.74 -1.98 4.30
C ILE A 81 -0.11 -0.89 3.46
N LEU A 82 -0.86 -0.43 2.47
CA LEU A 82 -0.44 0.67 1.62
C LEU A 82 -1.27 1.89 1.98
N GLN A 83 -0.61 2.93 2.47
CA GLN A 83 -1.26 4.15 2.92
C GLN A 83 -1.13 5.22 1.86
N PHE A 84 -2.27 5.81 1.49
CA PHE A 84 -2.33 6.93 0.57
C PHE A 84 -2.74 8.19 1.33
N ILE A 85 -1.92 9.22 1.28
CA ILE A 85 -2.19 10.49 1.93
C ILE A 85 -2.42 11.54 0.85
N ILE A 86 -3.59 12.17 0.89
CA ILE A 86 -3.97 13.23 -0.04
C ILE A 86 -4.14 14.51 0.76
N ILE A 87 -3.35 15.53 0.45
CA ILE A 87 -3.46 16.84 1.06
C ILE A 87 -4.42 17.66 0.19
N ASN A 88 -5.54 18.01 0.80
CA ASN A 88 -6.59 18.76 0.10
C ASN A 88 -6.36 20.27 0.11
#